data_e30a4fd37817a8a7c50b4e6d50278073
#
_entry.id   e30a4fd37817a8a7c50b4e6d50278073
#
_cell.length_a   1.000
_cell.length_b   1.000
_cell.length_c   1.000
_cell.angle_alpha   90.00
_cell.angle_beta   90.00
_cell.angle_gamma   90.00
#
_symmetry.space_group_name_H-M   'P 1'
#
loop_
_entity.id
_entity.type
_entity.pdbx_description
1 polymer ?
#
loop_
_entity_poly.entity_id
_entity_poly.type
_entity_poly.pdbx_seq_one_letter_code
_entity_poly.pdbx_strand_id
1 'polypeptide(L)'
;MKHQLMIPSVLYTGVGSIAESIKEIIEKEQAKKVLVFTDQGIIGAGLLDLLLDPLKDHGTAYEIFSDLRPEPSYEDVEKIRRQAENSEGDLIVAFGGGSVMDAAKLVSILKGSDYSVKDLLANPSLGRKQMKSVAIPTTCGTGSEATCNAIVAVPEEEVKKGIVNTAMIPDYVILDAQVIKKLPKSIVAATGVDALAHVVECYTSKKATPLSNTYALAGAKLIFGNIREEIGRASCRERV
;
A
#
# COMPACT_ATOMS: atom_id res chain seq x y z
N MET A 1 17.38 -9.04 25.04
CA MET A 1 16.81 -9.48 23.75
C MET A 1 16.82 -8.26 22.82
N LYS A 2 17.32 -8.38 21.58
CA LYS A 2 17.37 -7.25 20.62
C LYS A 2 16.04 -7.18 19.87
N HIS A 3 15.37 -6.03 19.92
CA HIS A 3 14.16 -5.74 19.14
C HIS A 3 14.49 -4.69 18.07
N GLN A 4 13.90 -4.83 16.90
CA GLN A 4 14.04 -3.90 15.79
C GLN A 4 12.64 -3.52 15.29
N LEU A 5 12.37 -2.24 15.17
CA LEU A 5 11.22 -1.68 14.47
C LEU A 5 11.72 -1.02 13.18
N MET A 6 11.09 -1.38 12.07
CA MET A 6 11.37 -0.77 10.77
C MET A 6 10.07 -0.14 10.26
N ILE A 7 10.17 1.09 9.80
CA ILE A 7 9.06 1.90 9.29
C ILE A 7 9.49 2.59 7.99
N PRO A 8 8.57 3.12 7.19
CA PRO A 8 8.89 3.95 6.03
C PRO A 8 9.81 5.11 6.41
N SER A 9 10.71 5.48 5.49
CA SER A 9 11.71 6.52 5.75
C SER A 9 11.09 7.92 5.87
N VAL A 10 10.03 8.18 5.10
CA VAL A 10 9.33 9.47 5.06
C VAL A 10 7.82 9.24 5.04
N LEU A 11 7.11 9.99 5.87
CA LEU A 11 5.65 9.97 5.95
C LEU A 11 5.11 11.39 5.79
N TYR A 12 4.35 11.63 4.73
CA TYR A 12 3.57 12.85 4.51
C TYR A 12 2.14 12.63 4.98
N THR A 13 1.56 13.60 5.68
CA THR A 13 0.19 13.52 6.18
C THR A 13 -0.53 14.84 5.98
N GLY A 14 -1.78 14.79 5.54
CA GLY A 14 -2.62 15.98 5.42
C GLY A 14 -3.71 15.82 4.37
N VAL A 15 -4.74 16.65 4.48
CA VAL A 15 -5.82 16.70 3.49
C VAL A 15 -5.32 17.44 2.25
N GLY A 16 -5.29 16.76 1.09
CA GLY A 16 -4.76 17.32 -0.15
C GLY A 16 -3.24 17.26 -0.28
N SER A 17 -2.56 16.48 0.57
CA SER A 17 -1.10 16.39 0.60
C SER A 17 -0.50 15.67 -0.60
N ILE A 18 -1.28 14.88 -1.36
CA ILE A 18 -0.77 14.12 -2.51
C ILE A 18 -0.07 15.04 -3.51
N ALA A 19 -0.72 16.15 -3.89
CA ALA A 19 -0.23 17.02 -4.97
C ALA A 19 1.14 17.65 -4.68
N GLU A 20 1.36 18.09 -3.46
CA GLU A 20 2.63 18.70 -3.04
C GLU A 20 3.69 17.63 -2.78
N SER A 21 3.33 16.59 -2.02
CA SER A 21 4.26 15.54 -1.64
C SER A 21 4.80 14.75 -2.83
N ILE A 22 3.96 14.45 -3.84
CA ILE A 22 4.43 13.70 -5.01
C ILE A 22 5.42 14.51 -5.85
N LYS A 23 5.22 15.83 -5.98
CA LYS A 23 6.17 16.72 -6.67
C LYS A 23 7.50 16.75 -5.94
N GLU A 24 7.48 16.93 -4.61
CA GLU A 24 8.69 16.90 -3.79
C GLU A 24 9.46 15.59 -3.93
N ILE A 25 8.75 14.44 -3.92
CA ILE A 25 9.38 13.12 -4.08
C ILE A 25 10.02 12.99 -5.46
N ILE A 26 9.32 13.39 -6.53
CA ILE A 26 9.83 13.33 -7.91
C ILE A 26 11.10 14.16 -8.05
N GLU A 27 11.12 15.38 -7.53
CA GLU A 27 12.29 16.26 -7.56
C GLU A 27 13.46 15.67 -6.78
N LYS A 28 13.18 15.15 -5.57
CA LYS A 28 14.19 14.55 -4.69
C LYS A 28 14.82 13.28 -5.29
N GLU A 29 14.00 12.42 -5.87
CA GLU A 29 14.46 11.16 -6.49
C GLU A 29 14.89 11.36 -7.95
N GLN A 30 14.69 12.56 -8.51
CA GLN A 30 14.95 12.89 -9.92
C GLN A 30 14.22 11.94 -10.88
N ALA A 31 13.00 11.54 -10.50
CA ALA A 31 12.23 10.55 -11.21
C ALA A 31 11.77 11.09 -12.58
N LYS A 32 12.06 10.34 -13.64
CA LYS A 32 11.70 10.68 -15.02
C LYS A 32 10.39 10.08 -15.45
N LYS A 33 10.11 8.86 -14.99
CA LYS A 33 8.87 8.14 -15.32
C LYS A 33 8.38 7.35 -14.12
N VAL A 34 7.13 7.60 -13.74
CA VAL A 34 6.46 6.95 -12.60
C VAL A 34 5.66 5.74 -13.05
N LEU A 35 5.84 4.60 -12.40
CA LEU A 35 5.01 3.40 -12.55
C LEU A 35 3.88 3.46 -11.52
N VAL A 36 2.66 3.75 -11.96
CA VAL A 36 1.49 3.90 -11.11
C VAL A 36 0.74 2.56 -11.03
N PHE A 37 0.77 1.93 -9.86
CA PHE A 37 -0.03 0.74 -9.57
C PHE A 37 -1.34 1.15 -8.91
N THR A 38 -2.46 0.68 -9.46
CA THR A 38 -3.81 1.00 -8.96
C THR A 38 -4.77 -0.13 -9.32
N ASP A 39 -6.06 0.07 -9.07
CA ASP A 39 -7.13 -0.86 -9.45
C ASP A 39 -8.28 -0.14 -10.17
N GLN A 40 -9.16 -0.93 -10.79
CA GLN A 40 -10.30 -0.39 -11.55
C GLN A 40 -11.32 0.34 -10.67
N GLY A 41 -11.40 0.00 -9.38
CA GLY A 41 -12.27 0.68 -8.42
C GLY A 41 -11.82 2.13 -8.19
N ILE A 42 -10.52 2.35 -8.04
CA ILE A 42 -9.93 3.68 -7.87
C ILE A 42 -10.12 4.53 -9.13
N ILE A 43 -9.90 3.93 -10.31
CA ILE A 43 -10.12 4.60 -11.59
C ILE A 43 -11.59 4.98 -11.73
N GLY A 44 -12.50 4.03 -11.50
CA GLY A 44 -13.95 4.25 -11.59
C GLY A 44 -14.50 5.27 -10.60
N ALA A 45 -13.86 5.43 -9.45
CA ALA A 45 -14.20 6.44 -8.46
C ALA A 45 -13.67 7.85 -8.79
N GLY A 46 -12.88 8.00 -9.87
CA GLY A 46 -12.25 9.26 -10.26
C GLY A 46 -11.23 9.78 -9.24
N LEU A 47 -10.65 8.88 -8.42
CA LEU A 47 -9.67 9.25 -7.41
C LEU A 47 -8.26 9.36 -7.98
N LEU A 48 -8.00 8.67 -9.09
CA LEU A 48 -6.66 8.61 -9.67
C LEU A 48 -6.17 9.98 -10.15
N ASP A 49 -7.07 10.89 -10.53
CA ASP A 49 -6.73 12.24 -10.95
C ASP A 49 -6.04 13.06 -9.86
N LEU A 50 -6.30 12.75 -8.56
CA LEU A 50 -5.56 13.37 -7.45
C LEU A 50 -4.04 13.13 -7.52
N LEU A 51 -3.63 12.05 -8.17
CA LEU A 51 -2.22 11.72 -8.43
C LEU A 51 -1.79 12.16 -9.83
N LEU A 52 -2.62 11.88 -10.86
CA LEU A 52 -2.21 12.09 -12.25
C LEU A 52 -2.10 13.57 -12.63
N ASP A 53 -2.97 14.43 -12.09
CA ASP A 53 -2.92 15.86 -12.42
C ASP A 53 -1.64 16.51 -11.90
N PRO A 54 -1.18 16.30 -10.65
CA PRO A 54 0.13 16.74 -10.21
C PRO A 54 1.31 16.22 -11.06
N LEU A 55 1.24 14.97 -11.56
CA LEU A 55 2.26 14.41 -12.45
C LEU A 55 2.29 15.12 -13.80
N LYS A 56 1.11 15.38 -14.38
CA LYS A 56 0.97 16.13 -15.65
C LYS A 56 1.47 17.56 -15.52
N ASP A 57 1.05 18.25 -14.45
CA ASP A 57 1.45 19.64 -14.17
C ASP A 57 2.98 19.78 -13.98
N HIS A 58 3.61 18.75 -13.41
CA HIS A 58 5.06 18.70 -13.25
C HIS A 58 5.78 18.28 -14.54
N GLY A 59 5.06 17.76 -15.54
CA GLY A 59 5.64 17.24 -16.78
C GLY A 59 6.30 15.88 -16.65
N THR A 60 5.97 15.11 -15.60
CA THR A 60 6.55 13.78 -15.34
C THR A 60 5.78 12.72 -16.13
N ALA A 61 6.50 11.90 -16.89
CA ALA A 61 5.91 10.76 -17.57
C ALA A 61 5.40 9.72 -16.58
N TYR A 62 4.33 9.03 -16.92
CA TYR A 62 3.82 7.93 -16.09
C TYR A 62 3.23 6.81 -16.94
N GLU A 63 3.14 5.63 -16.34
CA GLU A 63 2.49 4.46 -16.91
C GLU A 63 1.63 3.78 -15.85
N ILE A 64 0.39 3.40 -16.21
CA ILE A 64 -0.60 2.89 -15.27
C ILE A 64 -0.71 1.37 -15.40
N PHE A 65 -0.59 0.69 -14.27
CA PHE A 65 -0.76 -0.75 -14.09
C PHE A 65 -2.00 -0.99 -13.23
N SER A 66 -3.13 -1.31 -13.86
CA SER A 66 -4.44 -1.43 -13.18
C SER A 66 -5.11 -2.78 -13.35
N ASP A 67 -4.42 -3.76 -13.95
CA ASP A 67 -4.90 -5.14 -14.10
C ASP A 67 -4.60 -5.95 -12.82
N LEU A 68 -5.02 -5.39 -11.68
CA LEU A 68 -4.90 -5.99 -10.35
C LEU A 68 -6.28 -6.27 -9.79
N ARG A 69 -6.58 -7.55 -9.58
CA ARG A 69 -7.79 -7.97 -8.89
C ARG A 69 -7.59 -7.93 -7.37
N PRO A 70 -8.67 -7.83 -6.59
CA PRO A 70 -8.59 -8.06 -5.15
C PRO A 70 -7.98 -9.43 -4.85
N GLU A 71 -7.13 -9.49 -3.81
CA GLU A 71 -6.47 -10.73 -3.38
C GLU A 71 -5.69 -11.43 -4.51
N PRO A 72 -4.70 -10.75 -5.13
CA PRO A 72 -4.01 -11.28 -6.29
C PRO A 72 -3.25 -12.57 -5.96
N SER A 73 -3.26 -13.50 -6.90
CA SER A 73 -2.38 -14.67 -6.82
C SER A 73 -0.92 -14.28 -7.12
N TYR A 74 0.00 -15.15 -6.75
CA TYR A 74 1.41 -14.93 -7.12
C TYR A 74 1.60 -14.85 -8.64
N GLU A 75 0.74 -15.52 -9.43
CA GLU A 75 0.75 -15.46 -10.90
C GLU A 75 0.27 -14.10 -11.42
N ASP A 76 -0.77 -13.51 -10.79
CA ASP A 76 -1.23 -12.17 -11.13
C ASP A 76 -0.14 -11.13 -10.90
N VAL A 77 0.57 -11.25 -9.78
CA VAL A 77 1.70 -10.36 -9.48
C VAL A 77 2.85 -10.59 -10.47
N GLU A 78 3.13 -11.83 -10.83
CA GLU A 78 4.15 -12.15 -11.82
C GLU A 78 3.80 -11.59 -13.21
N LYS A 79 2.51 -11.61 -13.59
CA LYS A 79 2.01 -11.02 -14.83
C LYS A 79 2.27 -9.50 -14.86
N ILE A 80 1.87 -8.79 -13.78
CA ILE A 80 2.04 -7.33 -13.74
C ILE A 80 3.52 -6.94 -13.59
N ARG A 81 4.33 -7.75 -12.92
CA ARG A 81 5.78 -7.58 -12.88
C ARG A 81 6.38 -7.61 -14.30
N ARG A 82 6.01 -8.60 -15.11
CA ARG A 82 6.47 -8.71 -16.50
C ARG A 82 6.06 -7.52 -17.37
N GLN A 83 4.87 -6.99 -17.14
CA GLN A 83 4.43 -5.76 -17.82
C GLN A 83 5.32 -4.58 -17.39
N ALA A 84 5.58 -4.43 -16.09
CA ALA A 84 6.43 -3.37 -15.57
C ALA A 84 7.91 -3.53 -15.99
N GLU A 85 8.39 -4.75 -16.27
CA GLU A 85 9.74 -5.01 -16.75
C GLU A 85 10.04 -4.29 -18.07
N ASN A 86 9.04 -4.21 -18.96
CA ASN A 86 9.17 -3.57 -20.25
C ASN A 86 9.10 -2.02 -20.17
N SER A 87 8.86 -1.47 -18.98
CA SER A 87 8.78 -0.03 -18.76
C SER A 87 10.11 0.52 -18.23
N GLU A 88 10.50 1.69 -18.74
CA GLU A 88 11.69 2.43 -18.28
C GLU A 88 11.42 3.31 -17.03
N GLY A 89 10.36 3.02 -16.28
CA GLY A 89 10.05 3.78 -15.06
C GLY A 89 11.09 3.55 -13.97
N ASP A 90 11.30 4.57 -13.16
CA ASP A 90 12.36 4.65 -12.13
C ASP A 90 11.81 4.92 -10.72
N LEU A 91 10.49 5.19 -10.60
CA LEU A 91 9.78 5.33 -9.33
C LEU A 91 8.45 4.58 -9.37
N ILE A 92 8.15 3.81 -8.34
CA ILE A 92 6.84 3.15 -8.17
C ILE A 92 5.95 4.00 -7.27
N VAL A 93 4.70 4.20 -7.70
CA VAL A 93 3.63 4.76 -6.85
C VAL A 93 2.50 3.74 -6.77
N ALA A 94 2.23 3.23 -5.57
CA ALA A 94 1.10 2.37 -5.27
C ALA A 94 -0.06 3.24 -4.75
N PHE A 95 -1.10 3.42 -5.55
CA PHE A 95 -2.29 4.20 -5.21
C PHE A 95 -3.50 3.27 -5.14
N GLY A 96 -3.79 2.75 -3.95
CA GLY A 96 -4.84 1.74 -3.78
C GLY A 96 -4.91 1.14 -2.39
N GLY A 97 -5.66 0.06 -2.25
CA GLY A 97 -5.75 -0.74 -1.03
C GLY A 97 -4.56 -1.70 -0.85
N GLY A 98 -4.65 -2.58 0.17
CA GLY A 98 -3.59 -3.53 0.51
C GLY A 98 -3.12 -4.38 -0.67
N SER A 99 -4.04 -4.90 -1.50
CA SER A 99 -3.70 -5.74 -2.66
C SER A 99 -2.83 -5.00 -3.70
N VAL A 100 -3.15 -3.73 -3.96
CA VAL A 100 -2.36 -2.88 -4.88
C VAL A 100 -0.98 -2.60 -4.28
N MET A 101 -0.94 -2.22 -3.00
CA MET A 101 0.32 -1.93 -2.31
C MET A 101 1.23 -3.15 -2.22
N ASP A 102 0.68 -4.33 -1.92
CA ASP A 102 1.44 -5.57 -1.83
C ASP A 102 2.03 -5.98 -3.18
N ALA A 103 1.25 -5.87 -4.27
CA ALA A 103 1.75 -6.11 -5.62
C ALA A 103 2.89 -5.13 -5.99
N ALA A 104 2.70 -3.84 -5.73
CA ALA A 104 3.71 -2.82 -5.99
C ALA A 104 4.99 -3.03 -5.16
N LYS A 105 4.87 -3.43 -3.89
CA LYS A 105 6.01 -3.80 -3.02
C LYS A 105 6.79 -4.97 -3.61
N LEU A 106 6.11 -6.00 -4.09
CA LEU A 106 6.76 -7.14 -4.76
C LEU A 106 7.47 -6.69 -6.05
N VAL A 107 6.82 -5.88 -6.89
CA VAL A 107 7.47 -5.35 -8.09
C VAL A 107 8.69 -4.49 -7.74
N SER A 108 8.65 -3.74 -6.65
CA SER A 108 9.78 -2.89 -6.22
C SER A 108 11.06 -3.67 -5.88
N ILE A 109 10.93 -4.97 -5.59
CA ILE A 109 12.06 -5.85 -5.30
C ILE A 109 12.33 -6.89 -6.39
N LEU A 110 11.43 -7.01 -7.38
CA LEU A 110 11.51 -8.01 -8.44
C LEU A 110 11.93 -7.43 -9.79
N LYS A 111 11.63 -6.14 -10.07
CA LYS A 111 11.96 -5.53 -11.37
C LYS A 111 13.47 -5.52 -11.60
N GLY A 112 13.91 -6.08 -12.71
CA GLY A 112 15.35 -6.24 -13.04
C GLY A 112 16.05 -7.36 -12.27
N SER A 113 15.33 -8.21 -11.53
CA SER A 113 15.91 -9.35 -10.83
C SER A 113 15.78 -10.64 -11.64
N ASP A 114 16.61 -11.62 -11.32
CA ASP A 114 16.63 -12.96 -11.91
C ASP A 114 15.74 -13.98 -11.16
N TYR A 115 15.09 -13.56 -10.07
CA TYR A 115 14.16 -14.37 -9.30
C TYR A 115 12.71 -13.91 -9.48
N SER A 116 11.78 -14.83 -9.27
CA SER A 116 10.35 -14.67 -9.45
C SER A 116 9.60 -14.52 -8.10
N VAL A 117 8.29 -14.22 -8.16
CA VAL A 117 7.43 -14.25 -6.97
C VAL A 117 7.43 -15.63 -6.32
N LYS A 118 7.47 -16.70 -7.12
CA LYS A 118 7.51 -18.08 -6.62
C LYS A 118 8.80 -18.39 -5.87
N ASP A 119 9.92 -17.85 -6.33
CA ASP A 119 11.20 -17.99 -5.64
C ASP A 119 11.18 -17.23 -4.30
N LEU A 120 10.54 -16.06 -4.24
CA LEU A 120 10.34 -15.33 -2.99
C LEU A 120 9.39 -16.04 -2.01
N LEU A 121 8.38 -16.77 -2.51
CA LEU A 121 7.55 -17.62 -1.65
C LEU A 121 8.35 -18.75 -1.01
N ALA A 122 9.30 -19.32 -1.73
CA ALA A 122 10.20 -20.35 -1.22
C ALA A 122 11.31 -19.77 -0.31
N ASN A 123 11.87 -18.63 -0.70
CA ASN A 123 12.94 -17.96 0.05
C ASN A 123 12.82 -16.44 -0.02
N PRO A 124 12.09 -15.83 0.92
CA PRO A 124 11.92 -14.37 0.97
C PRO A 124 13.23 -13.56 1.07
N SER A 125 14.31 -14.18 1.56
CA SER A 125 15.60 -13.50 1.74
C SER A 125 16.33 -13.15 0.43
N LEU A 126 15.86 -13.64 -0.70
CA LEU A 126 16.38 -13.26 -2.04
C LEU A 126 16.09 -11.79 -2.36
N GLY A 127 14.95 -11.27 -1.88
CA GLY A 127 14.47 -9.92 -2.22
C GLY A 127 15.47 -8.82 -1.88
N ARG A 128 15.72 -7.93 -2.84
CA ARG A 128 16.53 -6.72 -2.69
C ARG A 128 15.76 -5.55 -3.30
N LYS A 129 15.84 -4.37 -2.67
CA LYS A 129 15.21 -3.16 -3.22
C LYS A 129 15.84 -2.84 -4.57
N GLN A 130 15.04 -2.85 -5.61
CA GLN A 130 15.44 -2.49 -6.99
C GLN A 130 14.97 -1.08 -7.35
N MET A 131 13.78 -0.70 -6.83
CA MET A 131 13.19 0.61 -7.12
C MET A 131 12.65 1.26 -5.85
N LYS A 132 12.74 2.58 -5.79
CA LYS A 132 12.06 3.37 -4.78
C LYS A 132 10.55 3.26 -4.95
N SER A 133 9.84 3.30 -3.82
CA SER A 133 8.39 3.17 -3.83
C SER A 133 7.70 4.16 -2.90
N VAL A 134 6.56 4.66 -3.38
CA VAL A 134 5.62 5.52 -2.66
C VAL A 134 4.34 4.75 -2.46
N ALA A 135 3.82 4.71 -1.24
CA ALA A 135 2.51 4.12 -0.95
C ALA A 135 1.49 5.22 -0.61
N ILE A 136 0.35 5.20 -1.28
CA ILE A 136 -0.78 6.10 -1.05
C ILE A 136 -2.00 5.21 -0.77
N PRO A 137 -2.28 4.87 0.50
CA PRO A 137 -3.37 3.97 0.85
C PRO A 137 -4.73 4.63 0.64
N THR A 138 -5.66 3.89 0.04
CA THR A 138 -7.05 4.30 -0.17
C THR A 138 -8.03 3.58 0.75
N THR A 139 -7.53 2.77 1.68
CA THR A 139 -8.29 2.05 2.70
C THR A 139 -7.63 2.22 4.06
N CYS A 140 -8.40 2.12 5.14
CA CYS A 140 -7.92 2.28 6.53
C CYS A 140 -7.99 0.94 7.27
N GLY A 141 -7.22 -0.06 6.86
CA GLY A 141 -7.28 -1.41 7.45
C GLY A 141 -5.93 -2.08 7.52
N THR A 142 -5.43 -2.51 6.37
CA THR A 142 -4.27 -3.41 6.27
C THR A 142 -2.96 -2.86 6.82
N GLY A 143 -2.76 -1.54 6.78
CA GLY A 143 -1.47 -0.92 7.13
C GLY A 143 -0.32 -1.34 6.20
N SER A 144 -0.64 -1.82 4.98
CA SER A 144 0.37 -2.33 4.04
C SER A 144 1.43 -1.29 3.68
N GLU A 145 1.08 -0.01 3.74
CA GLU A 145 1.98 1.11 3.53
C GLU A 145 3.14 1.18 4.54
N ALA A 146 2.97 0.56 5.71
CA ALA A 146 3.97 0.59 6.79
C ALA A 146 4.64 -0.77 7.04
N THR A 147 4.35 -1.79 6.23
CA THR A 147 4.79 -3.16 6.51
C THR A 147 5.83 -3.67 5.52
N CYS A 148 6.62 -4.65 5.96
CA CYS A 148 7.62 -5.35 5.17
C CYS A 148 7.12 -6.68 4.58
N ASN A 149 5.81 -6.91 4.56
CA ASN A 149 5.20 -8.12 4.02
C ASN A 149 4.29 -7.80 2.85
N ALA A 150 4.13 -8.77 1.96
CA ALA A 150 3.13 -8.78 0.91
C ALA A 150 2.40 -10.12 0.92
N ILE A 151 1.08 -10.08 0.75
CA ILE A 151 0.23 -11.26 0.78
C ILE A 151 -0.17 -11.60 -0.65
N VAL A 152 0.02 -12.86 -1.03
CA VAL A 152 -0.43 -13.40 -2.31
C VAL A 152 -1.20 -14.70 -2.11
N ALA A 153 -2.20 -14.93 -2.95
CA ALA A 153 -2.87 -16.23 -3.00
C ALA A 153 -1.98 -17.25 -3.70
N VAL A 154 -2.01 -18.47 -3.20
CA VAL A 154 -1.39 -19.67 -3.80
C VAL A 154 -2.52 -20.63 -4.14
N PRO A 155 -3.09 -20.56 -5.36
CA PRO A 155 -4.31 -21.27 -5.72
C PRO A 155 -4.18 -22.78 -5.58
N GLU A 156 -3.01 -23.34 -5.86
CA GLU A 156 -2.74 -24.77 -5.80
C GLU A 156 -2.82 -25.34 -4.38
N GLU A 157 -2.60 -24.50 -3.38
CA GLU A 157 -2.67 -24.86 -1.96
C GLU A 157 -3.93 -24.34 -1.27
N GLU A 158 -4.77 -23.59 -1.99
CA GLU A 158 -5.97 -22.91 -1.47
C GLU A 158 -5.70 -22.02 -0.23
N VAL A 159 -4.53 -21.39 -0.17
CA VAL A 159 -4.09 -20.55 0.95
C VAL A 159 -3.58 -19.20 0.47
N LYS A 160 -3.50 -18.24 1.40
CA LYS A 160 -2.74 -17.01 1.24
C LYS A 160 -1.41 -17.13 1.98
N LYS A 161 -0.32 -16.73 1.34
CA LYS A 161 1.01 -16.71 1.94
C LYS A 161 1.57 -15.30 1.99
N GLY A 162 2.21 -15.00 3.11
CA GLY A 162 2.94 -13.74 3.29
C GLY A 162 4.40 -13.91 2.93
N ILE A 163 4.89 -13.07 2.04
CA ILE A 163 6.31 -12.90 1.77
C ILE A 163 6.79 -11.77 2.68
N VAL A 164 7.80 -12.03 3.51
CA VAL A 164 8.32 -11.04 4.48
C VAL A 164 9.76 -10.70 4.14
N ASN A 165 9.99 -9.46 3.72
CA ASN A 165 11.33 -8.94 3.44
C ASN A 165 11.38 -7.42 3.68
N THR A 166 12.36 -6.96 4.45
CA THR A 166 12.51 -5.55 4.82
C THR A 166 12.72 -4.62 3.61
N ALA A 167 13.22 -5.15 2.49
CA ALA A 167 13.34 -4.40 1.25
C ALA A 167 11.98 -3.97 0.64
N MET A 168 10.86 -4.58 1.08
CA MET A 168 9.50 -4.21 0.64
C MET A 168 8.91 -3.02 1.38
N ILE A 169 9.50 -2.55 2.47
CA ILE A 169 9.01 -1.35 3.15
C ILE A 169 9.04 -0.19 2.15
N PRO A 170 7.91 0.53 1.94
CA PRO A 170 7.89 1.71 1.09
C PRO A 170 8.88 2.77 1.58
N ASP A 171 9.51 3.46 0.65
CA ASP A 171 10.44 4.55 0.98
C ASP A 171 9.68 5.79 1.45
N TYR A 172 8.53 6.03 0.82
CA TYR A 172 7.63 7.15 1.07
C TYR A 172 6.21 6.67 1.30
N VAL A 173 5.49 7.34 2.18
CA VAL A 173 4.05 7.14 2.40
C VAL A 173 3.36 8.50 2.37
N ILE A 174 2.22 8.58 1.69
CA ILE A 174 1.38 9.78 1.69
C ILE A 174 -0.01 9.39 2.20
N LEU A 175 -0.36 9.88 3.39
CA LEU A 175 -1.67 9.69 4.00
C LEU A 175 -2.55 10.92 3.76
N ASP A 176 -3.42 10.81 2.77
CA ASP A 176 -4.35 11.88 2.40
C ASP A 176 -5.80 11.45 2.64
N ALA A 177 -6.47 12.11 3.57
CA ALA A 177 -7.84 11.79 3.91
C ALA A 177 -8.85 12.02 2.77
N GLN A 178 -8.48 12.74 1.70
CA GLN A 178 -9.37 12.93 0.55
C GLN A 178 -9.68 11.61 -0.17
N VAL A 179 -8.70 10.68 -0.24
CA VAL A 179 -8.87 9.41 -0.96
C VAL A 179 -9.83 8.44 -0.28
N ILE A 180 -10.03 8.59 1.03
CA ILE A 180 -10.95 7.72 1.80
C ILE A 180 -12.33 8.31 2.00
N LYS A 181 -12.54 9.62 1.74
CA LYS A 181 -13.82 10.30 1.98
C LYS A 181 -15.01 9.69 1.26
N LYS A 182 -14.79 9.03 0.12
CA LYS A 182 -15.85 8.46 -0.73
C LYS A 182 -15.94 6.94 -0.61
N LEU A 183 -15.24 6.32 0.34
CA LEU A 183 -15.32 4.88 0.53
C LEU A 183 -16.74 4.43 0.89
N PRO A 184 -17.25 3.33 0.30
CA PRO A 184 -18.50 2.71 0.72
C PRO A 184 -18.45 2.31 2.20
N LYS A 185 -19.57 2.41 2.90
CA LYS A 185 -19.69 2.01 4.31
C LYS A 185 -19.20 0.61 4.60
N SER A 186 -19.55 -0.33 3.74
CA SER A 186 -19.12 -1.72 3.87
C SER A 186 -17.60 -1.86 3.89
N ILE A 187 -16.92 -1.07 3.04
CA ILE A 187 -15.45 -1.05 3.00
C ILE A 187 -14.89 -0.37 4.27
N VAL A 188 -15.45 0.77 4.68
CA VAL A 188 -15.03 1.45 5.92
C VAL A 188 -15.20 0.54 7.13
N ALA A 189 -16.33 -0.16 7.23
CA ALA A 189 -16.60 -1.09 8.34
C ALA A 189 -15.64 -2.28 8.31
N ALA A 190 -15.48 -2.94 7.16
CA ALA A 190 -14.62 -4.11 7.02
C ALA A 190 -13.15 -3.75 7.32
N THR A 191 -12.64 -2.69 6.72
CA THR A 191 -11.24 -2.28 6.92
C THR A 191 -11.00 -1.72 8.32
N GLY A 192 -11.97 -1.04 8.92
CA GLY A 192 -11.87 -0.56 10.31
C GLY A 192 -11.85 -1.70 11.33
N VAL A 193 -12.63 -2.78 11.10
CA VAL A 193 -12.57 -4.00 11.93
C VAL A 193 -11.25 -4.75 11.71
N ASP A 194 -10.75 -4.80 10.48
CA ASP A 194 -9.44 -5.36 10.16
C ASP A 194 -8.31 -4.63 10.91
N ALA A 195 -8.33 -3.27 10.89
CA ALA A 195 -7.39 -2.47 11.68
C ALA A 195 -7.49 -2.77 13.18
N LEU A 196 -8.71 -2.97 13.70
CA LEU A 196 -8.93 -3.33 15.10
C LEU A 196 -8.35 -4.72 15.41
N ALA A 197 -8.56 -5.71 14.54
CA ALA A 197 -7.99 -7.03 14.68
C ALA A 197 -6.45 -6.95 14.75
N HIS A 198 -5.82 -6.19 13.86
CA HIS A 198 -4.37 -5.99 13.84
C HIS A 198 -3.82 -5.40 15.14
N VAL A 199 -4.47 -4.40 15.73
CA VAL A 199 -3.99 -3.81 17.00
C VAL A 199 -4.17 -4.77 18.17
N VAL A 200 -5.25 -5.57 18.20
CA VAL A 200 -5.46 -6.61 19.21
C VAL A 200 -4.39 -7.70 19.07
N GLU A 201 -4.18 -8.22 17.86
CA GLU A 201 -3.14 -9.23 17.60
C GLU A 201 -1.75 -8.73 17.95
N CYS A 202 -1.41 -7.50 17.59
CA CYS A 202 -0.13 -6.88 17.95
C CYS A 202 0.07 -6.83 19.46
N TYR A 203 -0.96 -6.41 20.21
CA TYR A 203 -0.89 -6.27 21.66
C TYR A 203 -0.78 -7.62 22.38
N THR A 204 -1.52 -8.63 21.90
CA THR A 204 -1.58 -9.97 22.53
C THR A 204 -0.50 -10.92 22.02
N SER A 205 0.28 -10.54 21.01
CA SER A 205 1.31 -11.35 20.40
C SER A 205 2.40 -11.75 21.41
N LYS A 206 2.88 -12.98 21.33
CA LYS A 206 4.08 -13.42 22.06
C LYS A 206 5.35 -12.63 21.68
N LYS A 207 5.33 -11.92 20.55
CA LYS A 207 6.43 -11.05 20.07
C LYS A 207 6.20 -9.59 20.44
N ALA A 208 5.15 -9.28 21.20
CA ALA A 208 4.84 -7.91 21.62
C ALA A 208 6.00 -7.30 22.43
N THR A 209 6.23 -6.02 22.22
CA THR A 209 7.25 -5.22 22.91
C THR A 209 6.60 -3.99 23.53
N PRO A 210 7.22 -3.31 24.51
CA PRO A 210 6.68 -2.05 25.03
C PRO A 210 6.39 -1.03 23.94
N LEU A 211 7.25 -0.95 22.92
CA LEU A 211 7.08 -0.03 21.80
C LEU A 211 5.88 -0.42 20.92
N SER A 212 5.78 -1.68 20.51
CA SER A 212 4.64 -2.15 19.70
C SER A 212 3.31 -2.00 20.46
N ASN A 213 3.31 -2.23 21.77
CA ASN A 213 2.13 -2.05 22.63
C ASN A 213 1.68 -0.59 22.70
N THR A 214 2.62 0.35 22.70
CA THR A 214 2.29 1.79 22.66
C THR A 214 1.54 2.14 21.37
N TYR A 215 2.03 1.66 20.22
CA TYR A 215 1.35 1.86 18.93
C TYR A 215 -0.02 1.15 18.89
N ALA A 216 -0.09 -0.08 19.36
CA ALA A 216 -1.35 -0.84 19.39
C ALA A 216 -2.41 -0.14 20.24
N LEU A 217 -2.07 0.33 21.43
CA LEU A 217 -3.00 1.06 22.31
C LEU A 217 -3.43 2.41 21.72
N ALA A 218 -2.50 3.15 21.10
CA ALA A 218 -2.81 4.40 20.42
C ALA A 218 -3.76 4.16 19.23
N GLY A 219 -3.45 3.15 18.41
CA GLY A 219 -4.31 2.74 17.29
C GLY A 219 -5.70 2.31 17.74
N ALA A 220 -5.81 1.48 18.78
CA ALA A 220 -7.09 1.07 19.34
C ALA A 220 -7.94 2.27 19.77
N LYS A 221 -7.36 3.24 20.48
CA LYS A 221 -8.07 4.46 20.89
C LYS A 221 -8.60 5.25 19.70
N LEU A 222 -7.80 5.41 18.65
CA LEU A 222 -8.22 6.12 17.44
C LEU A 222 -9.34 5.37 16.71
N ILE A 223 -9.25 4.05 16.58
CA ILE A 223 -10.28 3.24 15.91
C ILE A 223 -11.58 3.29 16.69
N PHE A 224 -11.58 3.00 17.99
CA PHE A 224 -12.79 3.03 18.81
C PHE A 224 -13.43 4.43 18.90
N GLY A 225 -12.61 5.49 18.89
CA GLY A 225 -13.09 6.86 18.94
C GLY A 225 -13.77 7.33 17.65
N ASN A 226 -13.43 6.74 16.50
CA ASN A 226 -13.83 7.30 15.20
C ASN A 226 -14.66 6.35 14.32
N ILE A 227 -14.52 5.02 14.45
CA ILE A 227 -15.10 4.06 13.51
C ILE A 227 -16.63 4.21 13.32
N ARG A 228 -17.36 4.47 14.41
CA ARG A 228 -18.84 4.65 14.35
C ARG A 228 -19.22 5.91 13.60
N GLU A 229 -18.48 6.98 13.79
CA GLU A 229 -18.72 8.26 13.14
C GLU A 229 -18.39 8.17 11.64
N GLU A 230 -17.31 7.52 11.28
CA GLU A 230 -16.92 7.32 9.88
C GLU A 230 -17.91 6.43 9.12
N ILE A 231 -18.38 5.33 9.73
CA ILE A 231 -19.45 4.50 9.16
C ILE A 231 -20.76 5.31 9.05
N GLY A 232 -21.08 6.16 10.04
CA GLY A 232 -22.25 7.03 10.05
C GLY A 232 -22.18 8.11 8.96
N ARG A 233 -21.04 8.76 8.78
CA ARG A 233 -20.82 9.78 7.73
C ARG A 233 -20.97 9.21 6.33
N ALA A 234 -20.46 8.01 6.08
CA ALA A 234 -20.68 7.29 4.83
C ALA A 234 -22.19 7.06 4.58
N SER A 235 -23.03 6.92 5.65
CA SER A 235 -24.47 6.71 5.53
C SER A 235 -25.28 7.94 5.15
N CYS A 236 -24.82 9.12 5.52
CA CYS A 236 -25.53 10.35 5.20
C CYS A 236 -25.38 10.75 3.72
N ARG A 237 -24.38 10.21 3.02
CA ARG A 237 -24.10 10.52 1.61
C ARG A 237 -24.87 9.64 0.63
N GLU A 238 -25.33 8.46 1.03
CA GLU A 238 -26.18 7.59 0.22
C GLU A 238 -27.66 8.03 0.20
N ARG A 239 -28.02 9.09 0.96
CA ARG A 239 -29.41 9.59 1.06
C ARG A 239 -29.64 10.95 0.37
N VAL A 240 -28.68 11.45 -0.40
CA VAL A 240 -28.84 12.69 -1.17
C VAL A 240 -28.83 12.43 -2.66
#